data_63898a52d38665dadcd108d42f4dc220
#
_entry.id   63898a52d38665dadcd108d42f4dc220
#
_cell.length_a   1.000
_cell.length_b   1.000
_cell.length_c   1.000
_cell.angle_alpha   90.00
_cell.angle_beta   90.00
_cell.angle_gamma   90.00
#
_symmetry.space_group_name_H-M   'P 1'
#
loop_
_entity.id
_entity.type
_entity.pdbx_description
1 polymer ?
#
loop_
_entity_poly.entity_id
_entity_poly.type
_entity_poly.pdbx_seq_one_letter_code
_entity_poly.pdbx_strand_id
1 'polypeptide(L)'
;KYYLNYSDKTAYVVDKGKRKKISVNKKVSFKNVKVAAAFHGWLSLDKQKKIPKVLKLMQFPCSDALSYSHLAEGRVDAVIQCSNKIWDIHPIIPIVKAAGGYLSTWNNKDASNAGNILVSSNKTIHNKFLKLLKPVSK
;
A
#
# COMPACT_ATOMS: atom_id res chain seq x y z
N LYS A 1 -15.62 -13.13 -2.31
CA LYS A 1 -14.95 -12.28 -1.29
C LYS A 1 -14.99 -10.84 -1.74
N TYR A 2 -15.40 -9.92 -0.88
CA TYR A 2 -15.42 -8.50 -1.14
C TYR A 2 -15.08 -7.69 0.11
N TYR A 3 -14.67 -6.45 -0.09
CA TYR A 3 -14.27 -5.53 0.96
C TYR A 3 -15.22 -4.34 0.98
N LEU A 4 -15.50 -3.82 2.16
CA LEU A 4 -16.34 -2.64 2.32
C LEU A 4 -15.90 -1.83 3.55
N ASN A 5 -16.11 -0.52 3.49
CA ASN A 5 -16.04 0.34 4.65
C ASN A 5 -17.45 0.75 5.08
N TYR A 6 -17.71 0.67 6.37
CA TYR A 6 -19.00 1.11 6.94
C TYR A 6 -18.95 2.58 7.36
N SER A 7 -17.77 3.01 7.79
CA SER A 7 -17.48 4.38 8.18
C SER A 7 -16.01 4.69 7.92
N ASP A 8 -15.56 5.92 8.16
CA ASP A 8 -14.15 6.30 8.03
C ASP A 8 -13.21 5.52 8.96
N LYS A 9 -13.75 4.79 9.94
CA LYS A 9 -12.98 4.07 10.95
C LYS A 9 -13.24 2.56 10.99
N THR A 10 -14.13 2.06 10.13
CA THR A 10 -14.53 0.65 10.19
C THR A 10 -14.57 0.04 8.79
N ALA A 11 -13.73 -0.96 8.56
CA ALA A 11 -13.70 -1.74 7.33
C ALA A 11 -13.96 -3.22 7.62
N TYR A 12 -14.52 -3.91 6.65
CA TYR A 12 -14.85 -5.33 6.71
C TYR A 12 -14.41 -6.06 5.46
N VAL A 13 -14.11 -7.34 5.63
CA VAL A 13 -14.08 -8.31 4.55
C VAL A 13 -15.30 -9.24 4.71
N VAL A 14 -15.93 -9.55 3.59
CA VAL A 14 -17.01 -10.54 3.53
C VAL A 14 -16.57 -11.71 2.67
N ASP A 15 -16.56 -12.89 3.25
CA ASP A 15 -16.18 -14.12 2.57
C ASP A 15 -17.22 -15.22 2.88
N LYS A 16 -17.76 -15.83 1.82
CA LYS A 16 -18.81 -16.87 1.93
C LYS A 16 -19.94 -16.46 2.88
N GLY A 17 -20.42 -15.23 2.76
CA GLY A 17 -21.51 -14.68 3.59
C GLY A 17 -21.11 -14.28 5.02
N LYS A 18 -19.89 -14.57 5.45
CA LYS A 18 -19.40 -14.18 6.78
C LYS A 18 -18.65 -12.85 6.73
N ARG A 19 -19.06 -11.90 7.56
CA ARG A 19 -18.46 -10.58 7.69
C ARG A 19 -17.45 -10.55 8.84
N LYS A 20 -16.25 -10.07 8.57
CA LYS A 20 -15.18 -9.90 9.56
C LYS A 20 -14.64 -8.47 9.49
N LYS A 21 -14.55 -7.82 10.65
CA LYS A 21 -13.86 -6.54 10.77
C LYS A 21 -12.36 -6.72 10.49
N ILE A 22 -11.78 -5.78 9.73
CA ILE A 22 -10.37 -5.79 9.39
C ILE A 22 -9.68 -4.52 9.86
N SER A 23 -8.39 -4.63 10.11
CA SER A 23 -7.51 -3.50 10.41
C SER A 23 -6.09 -3.81 9.95
N VAL A 24 -5.34 -2.75 9.68
CA VAL A 24 -3.90 -2.84 9.38
C VAL A 24 -3.10 -3.30 10.61
N ASN A 25 -1.90 -3.80 10.39
CA ASN A 25 -0.96 -4.14 11.47
C ASN A 25 -0.26 -2.87 11.98
N LYS A 26 -0.89 -2.16 12.91
CA LYS A 26 -0.40 -0.86 13.42
C LYS A 26 0.93 -0.93 14.17
N LYS A 27 1.26 -2.09 14.75
CA LYS A 27 2.42 -2.26 15.66
C LYS A 27 3.67 -2.77 14.96
N VAL A 28 3.63 -3.00 13.65
CA VAL A 28 4.79 -3.50 12.93
C VAL A 28 5.94 -2.49 12.96
N SER A 29 7.16 -2.98 13.24
CA SER A 29 8.38 -2.21 13.12
C SER A 29 8.94 -2.31 11.70
N PHE A 30 9.74 -1.31 11.30
CA PHE A 30 10.37 -1.33 9.97
C PHE A 30 11.29 -2.54 9.76
N LYS A 31 11.92 -3.05 10.83
CA LYS A 31 12.76 -4.26 10.79
C LYS A 31 11.99 -5.51 10.34
N ASN A 32 10.72 -5.61 10.71
CA ASN A 32 9.88 -6.77 10.46
C ASN A 32 8.80 -6.50 9.39
N VAL A 33 8.94 -5.43 8.63
CA VAL A 33 7.96 -5.02 7.63
C VAL A 33 7.81 -6.05 6.51
N LYS A 34 6.58 -6.37 6.15
CA LYS A 34 6.23 -7.21 4.99
C LYS A 34 5.85 -6.32 3.83
N VAL A 35 6.61 -6.39 2.76
CA VAL A 35 6.47 -5.49 1.59
C VAL A 35 6.02 -6.26 0.36
N ALA A 36 4.93 -5.81 -0.25
CA ALA A 36 4.53 -6.19 -1.59
C ALA A 36 4.82 -5.04 -2.55
N ALA A 37 5.48 -5.31 -3.65
CA ALA A 37 5.83 -4.27 -4.61
C ALA A 37 5.78 -4.77 -6.05
N ALA A 38 5.46 -3.86 -6.96
CA ALA A 38 5.54 -4.10 -8.40
C ALA A 38 5.78 -2.79 -9.14
N PHE A 39 6.66 -2.84 -10.12
CA PHE A 39 6.99 -1.69 -10.95
C PHE A 39 6.45 -1.79 -12.38
N HIS A 40 5.92 -2.94 -12.76
CA HIS A 40 5.23 -3.22 -14.06
C HIS A 40 5.98 -2.69 -15.28
N GLY A 41 7.33 -2.68 -15.25
CA GLY A 41 8.13 -2.09 -16.31
C GLY A 41 8.12 -0.55 -16.40
N TRP A 42 7.33 0.13 -15.57
CA TRP A 42 7.22 1.59 -15.55
C TRP A 42 8.37 2.29 -14.82
N LEU A 43 9.08 1.56 -13.97
CA LEU A 43 10.31 2.05 -13.34
C LEU A 43 11.50 1.37 -14.02
N SER A 44 12.30 2.15 -14.75
CA SER A 44 13.47 1.62 -15.45
C SER A 44 14.49 1.00 -14.49
N LEU A 45 15.33 0.10 -14.97
CA LEU A 45 16.39 -0.51 -14.16
C LEU A 45 17.33 0.53 -13.54
N ASP A 46 17.65 1.60 -14.27
CA ASP A 46 18.49 2.67 -13.74
C ASP A 46 17.85 3.43 -12.59
N LYS A 47 16.54 3.62 -12.63
CA LYS A 47 15.79 4.16 -11.50
C LYS A 47 15.74 3.18 -10.33
N GLN A 48 15.52 1.90 -10.61
CA GLN A 48 15.52 0.87 -9.56
C GLN A 48 16.85 0.78 -8.81
N LYS A 49 17.97 0.93 -9.50
CA LYS A 49 19.31 1.00 -8.87
C LYS A 49 19.46 2.12 -7.85
N LYS A 50 18.63 3.16 -7.92
CA LYS A 50 18.63 4.28 -6.97
C LYS A 50 17.90 3.98 -5.65
N ILE A 51 17.17 2.86 -5.59
CA ILE A 51 16.39 2.45 -4.42
C ILE A 51 16.72 1.02 -3.94
N PRO A 52 18.02 0.70 -3.75
CA PRO A 52 18.41 -0.68 -3.42
C PRO A 52 17.84 -1.18 -2.09
N LYS A 53 17.63 -0.28 -1.12
CA LYS A 53 17.01 -0.65 0.16
C LYS A 53 15.55 -1.07 0.01
N VAL A 54 14.81 -0.42 -0.88
CA VAL A 54 13.43 -0.81 -1.20
C VAL A 54 13.43 -2.19 -1.85
N LEU A 55 14.29 -2.41 -2.85
CA LEU A 55 14.39 -3.70 -3.55
C LEU A 55 14.70 -4.85 -2.59
N LYS A 56 15.59 -4.63 -1.63
CA LYS A 56 15.92 -5.64 -0.60
C LYS A 56 14.76 -5.99 0.33
N LEU A 57 13.82 -5.08 0.51
CA LEU A 57 12.66 -5.28 1.39
C LEU A 57 11.47 -5.94 0.67
N MET A 58 11.51 -6.01 -0.66
CA MET A 58 10.43 -6.64 -1.43
C MET A 58 10.40 -8.14 -1.19
N GLN A 59 9.30 -8.64 -0.66
CA GLN A 59 9.10 -10.04 -0.32
C GLN A 59 7.99 -10.69 -1.15
N PHE A 60 7.00 -9.91 -1.53
CA PHE A 60 5.81 -10.39 -2.23
C PHE A 60 5.59 -9.59 -3.52
N PRO A 61 5.10 -10.23 -4.59
CA PRO A 61 4.63 -9.49 -5.75
C PRO A 61 3.39 -8.67 -5.38
N CYS A 62 3.25 -7.50 -5.98
CA CYS A 62 2.02 -6.73 -5.87
C CYS A 62 1.01 -7.22 -6.93
N SER A 63 -0.19 -7.50 -6.48
CA SER A 63 -1.32 -7.90 -7.32
C SER A 63 -2.43 -6.84 -7.22
N ASP A 64 -2.10 -5.61 -7.58
CA ASP A 64 -3.02 -4.47 -7.65
C ASP A 64 -3.93 -4.32 -6.42
N ALA A 65 -5.24 -4.20 -6.61
CA ALA A 65 -6.23 -4.03 -5.54
C ALA A 65 -6.18 -5.14 -4.48
N LEU A 66 -5.79 -6.36 -4.86
CA LEU A 66 -5.65 -7.47 -3.90
C LEU A 66 -4.57 -7.20 -2.85
N SER A 67 -3.44 -6.66 -3.25
CA SER A 67 -2.35 -6.31 -2.32
C SER A 67 -2.75 -5.19 -1.36
N TYR A 68 -3.46 -4.18 -1.84
CA TYR A 68 -4.02 -3.13 -0.99
C TYR A 68 -5.04 -3.69 0.01
N SER A 69 -5.86 -4.64 -0.43
CA SER A 69 -6.83 -5.34 0.44
C SER A 69 -6.10 -6.17 1.50
N HIS A 70 -5.02 -6.86 1.15
CA HIS A 70 -4.20 -7.63 2.09
C HIS A 70 -3.56 -6.71 3.15
N LEU A 71 -3.14 -5.49 2.77
CA LEU A 71 -2.67 -4.50 3.74
C LEU A 71 -3.79 -4.08 4.69
N ALA A 72 -4.97 -3.83 4.20
CA ALA A 72 -6.14 -3.50 5.03
C ALA A 72 -6.52 -4.63 6.00
N GLU A 73 -6.25 -5.89 5.63
CA GLU A 73 -6.41 -7.06 6.51
C GLU A 73 -5.25 -7.26 7.51
N GLY A 74 -4.17 -6.48 7.41
CA GLY A 74 -2.98 -6.65 8.25
C GLY A 74 -2.04 -7.78 7.81
N ARG A 75 -2.19 -8.28 6.58
CA ARG A 75 -1.38 -9.40 6.04
C ARG A 75 -0.06 -8.96 5.44
N VAL A 76 0.00 -7.75 4.89
CA VAL A 76 1.22 -7.06 4.48
C VAL A 76 1.24 -5.67 5.11
N ASP A 77 2.40 -5.06 5.20
CA ASP A 77 2.59 -3.83 5.96
C ASP A 77 2.91 -2.62 5.09
N ALA A 78 3.37 -2.84 3.88
CA ALA A 78 3.57 -1.81 2.87
C ALA A 78 3.31 -2.37 1.48
N VAL A 79 2.70 -1.55 0.63
CA VAL A 79 2.49 -1.83 -0.79
C VAL A 79 3.06 -0.67 -1.60
N ILE A 80 3.94 -0.99 -2.54
CA ILE A 80 4.64 -0.01 -3.40
C ILE A 80 4.36 -0.39 -4.84
N GLN A 81 3.62 0.45 -5.55
CA GLN A 81 3.20 0.16 -6.91
C GLN A 81 3.31 1.38 -7.81
N CYS A 82 3.76 1.15 -9.05
CA CYS A 82 3.82 2.17 -10.10
C CYS A 82 2.53 2.19 -10.93
N SER A 83 2.30 3.33 -11.58
CA SER A 83 1.33 3.47 -12.68
C SER A 83 -0.10 3.06 -12.36
N ASN A 84 -0.54 3.26 -11.13
CA ASN A 84 -1.95 3.09 -10.79
C ASN A 84 -2.80 4.05 -11.60
N LYS A 85 -3.91 3.55 -12.11
CA LYS A 85 -4.99 4.37 -12.67
C LYS A 85 -5.99 4.73 -11.57
N ILE A 86 -6.85 5.69 -11.82
CA ILE A 86 -7.85 6.10 -10.84
C ILE A 86 -8.76 4.95 -10.39
N TRP A 87 -9.10 4.05 -11.30
CA TRP A 87 -9.92 2.86 -11.00
C TRP A 87 -9.20 1.79 -10.21
N ASP A 88 -7.85 1.80 -10.18
CA ASP A 88 -7.06 0.87 -9.35
C ASP A 88 -7.04 1.31 -7.89
N ILE A 89 -7.06 2.60 -7.62
CA ILE A 89 -6.83 3.15 -6.29
C ILE A 89 -8.08 3.76 -5.63
N HIS A 90 -8.95 4.44 -6.38
CA HIS A 90 -10.12 5.11 -5.81
C HIS A 90 -11.02 4.19 -4.98
N PRO A 91 -11.36 2.97 -5.43
CA PRO A 91 -12.20 2.07 -4.63
C PRO A 91 -11.53 1.61 -3.34
N ILE A 92 -10.20 1.57 -3.30
CA ILE A 92 -9.46 1.04 -2.17
C ILE A 92 -9.13 2.09 -1.09
N ILE A 93 -9.06 3.36 -1.47
CA ILE A 93 -8.74 4.46 -0.54
C ILE A 93 -9.63 4.44 0.71
N PRO A 94 -10.97 4.43 0.61
CA PRO A 94 -11.82 4.45 1.79
C PRO A 94 -11.67 3.19 2.65
N ILE A 95 -11.44 2.04 2.05
CA ILE A 95 -11.26 0.76 2.76
C ILE A 95 -9.96 0.79 3.58
N VAL A 96 -8.85 1.20 2.97
CA VAL A 96 -7.55 1.27 3.65
C VAL A 96 -7.57 2.33 4.76
N LYS A 97 -8.13 3.50 4.51
CA LYS A 97 -8.29 4.53 5.55
C LYS A 97 -9.13 4.04 6.71
N ALA A 98 -10.27 3.42 6.45
CA ALA A 98 -11.14 2.86 7.48
C ALA A 98 -10.47 1.72 8.28
N ALA A 99 -9.57 0.97 7.65
CA ALA A 99 -8.75 -0.05 8.31
C ALA A 99 -7.58 0.55 9.12
N GLY A 100 -7.34 1.86 9.02
CA GLY A 100 -6.30 2.58 9.74
C GLY A 100 -4.97 2.72 9.00
N GLY A 101 -4.93 2.46 7.69
CA GLY A 101 -3.75 2.60 6.86
C GLY A 101 -3.50 4.01 6.36
N TYR A 102 -2.33 4.21 5.78
CA TYR A 102 -1.85 5.48 5.20
C TYR A 102 -1.60 5.30 3.71
N LEU A 103 -2.08 6.25 2.91
CA LEU A 103 -1.93 6.24 1.46
C LEU A 103 -1.42 7.59 0.98
N SER A 104 -0.47 7.56 0.08
CA SER A 104 -0.02 8.74 -0.68
C SER A 104 0.61 8.32 -2.00
N THR A 105 0.85 9.30 -2.86
CA THR A 105 1.82 9.12 -3.95
C THR A 105 3.24 9.05 -3.38
N TRP A 106 4.23 8.62 -4.19
CA TRP A 106 5.62 8.54 -3.74
C TRP A 106 6.23 9.90 -3.39
N ASN A 107 5.66 11.00 -3.87
CA ASN A 107 6.06 12.36 -3.51
C ASN A 107 5.13 13.01 -2.46
N ASN A 108 4.45 12.16 -1.69
CA ASN A 108 3.60 12.53 -0.55
C ASN A 108 2.41 13.44 -0.90
N LYS A 109 1.88 13.32 -2.11
CA LYS A 109 0.62 13.96 -2.50
C LYS A 109 -0.56 13.01 -2.26
N ASP A 110 -1.78 13.54 -2.39
CA ASP A 110 -2.99 12.76 -2.21
C ASP A 110 -3.02 11.54 -3.14
N ALA A 111 -3.36 10.37 -2.60
CA ALA A 111 -3.42 9.12 -3.34
C ALA A 111 -4.49 9.12 -4.44
N SER A 112 -5.52 9.98 -4.35
CA SER A 112 -6.55 10.12 -5.37
C SER A 112 -6.01 10.61 -6.72
N ASN A 113 -4.81 11.19 -6.74
CA ASN A 113 -4.10 11.55 -7.98
C ASN A 113 -3.64 10.33 -8.78
N ALA A 114 -3.70 9.13 -8.19
CA ALA A 114 -3.20 7.89 -8.80
C ALA A 114 -1.70 7.95 -9.15
N GLY A 115 -1.23 7.14 -10.09
CA GLY A 115 0.19 7.07 -10.46
C GLY A 115 0.99 6.16 -9.55
N ASN A 116 2.13 6.62 -9.06
CA ASN A 116 3.00 5.86 -8.18
C ASN A 116 2.53 5.99 -6.72
N ILE A 117 2.06 4.89 -6.16
CA ILE A 117 1.36 4.85 -4.87
C ILE A 117 2.17 4.08 -3.82
N LEU A 118 2.15 4.61 -2.61
CA LEU A 118 2.62 3.96 -1.39
C LEU A 118 1.46 3.82 -0.42
N VAL A 119 1.24 2.61 0.06
CA VAL A 119 0.28 2.32 1.13
C VAL A 119 1.02 1.65 2.28
N SER A 120 0.74 2.05 3.51
CA SER A 120 1.48 1.57 4.69
C SER A 120 0.57 1.38 5.90
N SER A 121 0.95 0.46 6.78
CA SER A 121 0.22 0.12 8.00
C SER A 121 0.26 1.22 9.06
N ASN A 122 1.35 1.98 9.14
CA ASN A 122 1.49 3.07 10.09
C ASN A 122 2.32 4.23 9.54
N LYS A 123 2.22 5.38 10.19
CA LYS A 123 2.86 6.62 9.75
C LYS A 123 4.39 6.53 9.75
N THR A 124 4.98 5.85 10.71
CA THR A 124 6.44 5.69 10.82
C THR A 124 7.00 4.94 9.63
N ILE A 125 6.37 3.80 9.26
CA ILE A 125 6.73 3.02 8.07
C ILE A 125 6.51 3.83 6.81
N HIS A 126 5.38 4.53 6.71
CA HIS A 126 5.05 5.36 5.56
C HIS A 126 6.14 6.41 5.29
N ASN A 127 6.51 7.17 6.32
CA ASN A 127 7.54 8.21 6.22
C ASN A 127 8.93 7.64 5.86
N LYS A 128 9.29 6.47 6.37
CA LYS A 128 10.54 5.80 6.00
C LYS A 128 10.57 5.40 4.53
N PHE A 129 9.49 4.82 4.01
CA PHE A 129 9.41 4.47 2.59
C PHE A 129 9.39 5.72 1.69
N LEU A 130 8.71 6.79 2.07
CA LEU A 130 8.76 8.05 1.33
C LEU A 130 10.20 8.57 1.18
N LYS A 131 11.01 8.50 2.25
CA LYS A 131 12.43 8.87 2.18
C LYS A 131 13.22 7.96 1.24
N LEU A 132 12.99 6.65 1.29
CA LEU A 132 13.67 5.68 0.44
C LEU A 132 13.28 5.81 -1.04
N LEU A 133 12.03 6.19 -1.33
CA LEU A 133 11.52 6.37 -2.69
C LEU A 133 11.85 7.74 -3.29
N LYS A 134 12.30 8.70 -2.47
CA LYS A 134 12.61 10.07 -2.91
C LYS A 134 13.45 10.16 -4.19
N PRO A 135 14.50 9.34 -4.40
CA PRO A 135 15.33 9.41 -5.60
C PRO A 135 14.58 9.13 -6.91
N VAL A 136 13.40 8.50 -6.84
CA VAL A 136 12.58 8.09 -7.99
C VAL A 136 11.15 8.62 -7.95
N SER A 137 10.83 9.49 -7.01
CA SER A 137 9.47 9.98 -6.76
C SER A 137 9.03 11.11 -7.69
N LYS A 138 9.87 11.52 -8.61
CA LYS A 138 9.56 12.57 -9.59
C LYS A 138 8.72 12.08 -10.76
#